data_b096e4267a05b855aed2ccd464c0e2b2
#
_entry.id   b096e4267a05b855aed2ccd464c0e2b2
#
_cell.length_a   1.000
_cell.length_b   1.000
_cell.length_c   1.000
_cell.angle_alpha   90.00
_cell.angle_beta   90.00
_cell.angle_gamma   90.00
#
_symmetry.space_group_name_H-M   'P 1'
#
loop_
_entity.id
_entity.type
_entity.pdbx_description
1 polymer ?
#
loop_
_entity_poly.entity_id
_entity_poly.type
_entity_poly.pdbx_seq_one_letter_code
_entity_poly.pdbx_strand_id
1 'polypeptide(L)'
;ARQITQNGARAISAIESLEGINGVDIETARCEMAAIGGYTGSHLRPLSLAATAVLHQLADCEIAAMCGVEDWHSVIEFLMMGATAVQMGSAIMLRGYGHITETLQKLEDWLQAKGYTDLAGLRGKALSSLSAFEELPERLLRAKMTAPCAGTCPDGCTRCVGACLYDAVSRDAEGITVDAAACTGCGLCVSLCPQKLFTMK
;
A
#
# COMPACT_ATOMS: atom_id res chain seq x y z
N ALA A 1 8.06 2.84 20.75
CA ALA A 1 8.99 1.76 20.47
C ALA A 1 10.22 1.86 21.37
N ARG A 2 11.08 2.89 21.25
CA ARG A 2 12.33 3.03 22.04
C ARG A 2 12.12 2.88 23.56
N GLN A 3 11.13 3.55 24.14
CA GLN A 3 10.85 3.44 25.58
C GLN A 3 10.46 2.02 26.00
N ILE A 4 9.75 1.28 25.16
CA ILE A 4 9.33 -0.10 25.45
C ILE A 4 10.56 -1.01 25.51
N THR A 5 11.48 -0.89 24.56
CA THR A 5 12.71 -1.69 24.52
C THR A 5 13.67 -1.31 25.66
N GLN A 6 13.79 -0.03 25.99
CA GLN A 6 14.56 0.44 27.14
C GLN A 6 14.04 -0.10 28.48
N ASN A 7 12.74 -0.44 28.56
CA ASN A 7 12.12 -1.08 29.72
C ASN A 7 12.08 -2.62 29.63
N GLY A 8 12.89 -3.21 28.78
CA GLY A 8 13.14 -4.65 28.75
C GLY A 8 12.26 -5.45 27.78
N ALA A 9 11.44 -4.82 26.95
CA ALA A 9 10.72 -5.57 25.91
C ALA A 9 11.70 -6.10 24.86
N ARG A 10 11.60 -7.39 24.56
CA ARG A 10 12.45 -8.08 23.58
C ARG A 10 11.77 -8.29 22.25
N ALA A 11 10.46 -8.10 22.19
CA ALA A 11 9.66 -8.19 20.96
C ALA A 11 8.47 -7.23 21.02
N ILE A 12 8.02 -6.80 19.87
CA ILE A 12 6.81 -5.97 19.69
C ILE A 12 5.91 -6.68 18.68
N SER A 13 4.63 -6.88 19.02
CA SER A 13 3.60 -7.26 18.07
C SER A 13 2.82 -6.02 17.64
N ALA A 14 2.76 -5.73 16.33
CA ALA A 14 2.11 -4.55 15.77
C ALA A 14 1.86 -4.71 14.25
N ILE A 15 0.88 -3.99 13.71
CA ILE A 15 -0.18 -3.26 14.39
C ILE A 15 -1.38 -4.20 14.54
N GLU A 16 -2.19 -3.99 15.55
CA GLU A 16 -3.46 -4.69 15.67
C GLU A 16 -4.51 -4.08 14.72
N SER A 17 -5.78 -4.33 14.97
CA SER A 17 -6.90 -3.69 14.32
C SER A 17 -6.98 -2.20 14.67
N LEU A 18 -7.55 -1.40 13.78
CA LEU A 18 -7.96 -0.04 14.10
C LEU A 18 -9.39 -0.05 14.63
N GLU A 19 -9.71 0.88 15.52
CA GLU A 19 -11.09 1.04 15.97
C GLU A 19 -11.95 1.59 14.82
N GLY A 20 -13.13 1.01 14.62
CA GLY A 20 -14.02 1.39 13.55
C GLY A 20 -15.48 1.08 13.82
N ILE A 21 -16.34 1.76 13.07
CA ILE A 21 -17.78 1.50 12.98
C ILE A 21 -18.09 1.23 11.50
N ASN A 22 -18.87 0.18 11.22
CA ASN A 22 -19.16 -0.23 9.86
C ASN A 22 -20.01 0.78 9.10
N GLY A 23 -21.01 1.37 9.76
CA GLY A 23 -21.88 2.38 9.17
C GLY A 23 -22.98 2.86 10.12
N VAL A 24 -23.73 3.83 9.63
CA VAL A 24 -24.92 4.37 10.29
C VAL A 24 -26.08 4.35 9.31
N ASP A 25 -27.18 3.73 9.69
CA ASP A 25 -28.45 3.83 8.97
C ASP A 25 -29.00 5.23 9.19
N ILE A 26 -29.01 6.04 8.14
CA ILE A 26 -29.43 7.43 8.19
C ILE A 26 -30.95 7.60 8.34
N GLU A 27 -31.73 6.60 7.95
CA GLU A 27 -33.20 6.65 8.04
C GLU A 27 -33.69 6.38 9.47
N THR A 28 -32.99 5.49 10.17
CA THR A 28 -33.34 5.12 11.55
C THR A 28 -32.43 5.78 12.60
N ALA A 29 -31.39 6.50 12.19
CA ALA A 29 -30.36 7.08 13.05
C ALA A 29 -29.71 6.05 13.99
N ARG A 30 -29.48 4.82 13.49
CA ARG A 30 -28.89 3.71 14.25
C ARG A 30 -27.56 3.28 13.66
N CYS A 31 -26.59 2.96 14.52
CA CYS A 31 -25.38 2.31 14.09
C CYS A 31 -25.68 0.88 13.62
N GLU A 32 -25.06 0.44 12.52
CA GLU A 32 -25.16 -0.94 12.01
C GLU A 32 -24.53 -1.94 12.99
N MET A 33 -23.59 -1.50 13.81
CA MET A 33 -22.96 -2.28 14.87
C MET A 33 -23.32 -1.70 16.22
N ALA A 34 -23.53 -2.57 17.22
CA ALA A 34 -23.88 -2.15 18.57
C ALA A 34 -22.69 -1.58 19.38
N ALA A 35 -21.45 -1.74 18.87
CA ALA A 35 -20.24 -1.28 19.52
C ALA A 35 -19.16 -0.91 18.49
N ILE A 36 -18.21 -0.09 18.92
CA ILE A 36 -16.95 0.12 18.20
C ILE A 36 -16.19 -1.20 18.21
N GLY A 37 -15.74 -1.63 17.06
CA GLY A 37 -15.04 -2.91 16.87
C GLY A 37 -13.69 -2.74 16.18
N GLY A 38 -12.95 -3.84 16.10
CA GLY A 38 -11.66 -3.87 15.40
C GLY A 38 -11.85 -3.93 13.89
N TYR A 39 -11.43 -2.89 13.19
CA TYR A 39 -11.37 -2.85 11.74
C TYR A 39 -10.04 -3.44 11.28
N THR A 40 -10.09 -4.50 10.48
CA THR A 40 -8.91 -5.26 10.03
C THR A 40 -9.11 -5.79 8.62
N GLY A 41 -8.07 -6.33 8.02
CA GLY A 41 -8.10 -6.92 6.68
C GLY A 41 -6.99 -6.41 5.77
N SER A 42 -6.94 -6.93 4.54
CA SER A 42 -5.87 -6.66 3.57
C SER A 42 -5.74 -5.17 3.20
N HIS A 43 -6.82 -4.41 3.28
CA HIS A 43 -6.83 -2.96 3.02
C HIS A 43 -6.03 -2.13 4.04
N LEU A 44 -5.77 -2.66 5.25
CA LEU A 44 -4.89 -2.02 6.24
C LEU A 44 -3.41 -2.39 6.06
N ARG A 45 -3.06 -3.30 5.15
CA ARG A 45 -1.67 -3.72 4.91
C ARG A 45 -0.71 -2.55 4.67
N PRO A 46 -1.02 -1.51 3.86
CA PRO A 46 -0.10 -0.40 3.66
C PRO A 46 0.28 0.32 4.95
N LEU A 47 -0.66 0.50 5.86
CA LEU A 47 -0.42 1.13 7.17
C LEU A 47 0.46 0.24 8.05
N SER A 48 0.19 -1.06 8.06
CA SER A 48 0.96 -2.02 8.85
C SER A 48 2.38 -2.23 8.33
N LEU A 49 2.59 -2.23 7.01
CA LEU A 49 3.93 -2.25 6.40
C LEU A 49 4.74 -1.02 6.80
N ALA A 50 4.13 0.18 6.74
CA ALA A 50 4.80 1.42 7.16
C ALA A 50 5.17 1.37 8.66
N ALA A 51 4.25 0.92 9.51
CA ALA A 51 4.51 0.76 10.94
C ALA A 51 5.63 -0.24 11.22
N THR A 52 5.66 -1.38 10.50
CA THR A 52 6.72 -2.39 10.61
C THR A 52 8.08 -1.81 10.26
N ALA A 53 8.18 -1.05 9.16
CA ALA A 53 9.41 -0.38 8.75
C ALA A 53 9.92 0.61 9.81
N VAL A 54 9.02 1.45 10.33
CA VAL A 54 9.34 2.43 11.37
C VAL A 54 9.78 1.74 12.67
N LEU A 55 9.09 0.66 13.07
CA LEU A 55 9.48 -0.12 14.25
C LEU A 55 10.86 -0.73 14.07
N HIS A 56 11.15 -1.31 12.92
CA HIS A 56 12.48 -1.88 12.63
C HIS A 56 13.60 -0.86 12.71
N GLN A 57 13.34 0.37 12.26
CA GLN A 57 14.34 1.46 12.33
C GLN A 57 14.51 2.03 13.73
N LEU A 58 13.48 2.01 14.56
CA LEU A 58 13.45 2.69 15.87
C LEU A 58 13.62 1.78 17.08
N ALA A 59 13.39 0.49 16.93
CA ALA A 59 13.38 -0.47 18.05
C ALA A 59 14.43 -1.54 17.80
N ASP A 60 15.32 -1.73 18.79
CA ASP A 60 16.26 -2.84 18.81
C ASP A 60 15.57 -4.06 19.46
N CYS A 61 14.63 -4.66 18.75
CA CYS A 61 13.89 -5.84 19.21
C CYS A 61 13.27 -6.61 18.03
N GLU A 62 12.76 -7.80 18.33
CA GLU A 62 12.03 -8.60 17.36
C GLU A 62 10.66 -8.00 17.06
N ILE A 63 10.21 -8.11 15.81
CA ILE A 63 8.92 -7.57 15.36
C ILE A 63 8.05 -8.71 14.84
N ALA A 64 6.92 -8.94 15.48
CA ALA A 64 5.85 -9.78 14.99
C ALA A 64 4.82 -8.89 14.28
N ALA A 65 4.93 -8.77 12.96
CA ALA A 65 4.04 -7.94 12.17
C ALA A 65 2.68 -8.60 11.97
N MET A 66 1.61 -7.81 12.04
CA MET A 66 0.24 -8.28 11.86
C MET A 66 -0.62 -7.19 11.24
N CYS A 67 -1.85 -7.53 10.92
CA CYS A 67 -2.84 -6.70 10.25
C CYS A 67 -2.57 -6.52 8.75
N GLY A 68 -3.46 -7.11 7.95
CA GLY A 68 -3.39 -7.05 6.50
C GLY A 68 -2.59 -8.16 5.83
N VAL A 69 -2.16 -9.15 6.59
CA VAL A 69 -1.53 -10.37 6.05
C VAL A 69 -2.61 -11.24 5.44
N GLU A 70 -2.51 -11.46 4.13
CA GLU A 70 -3.54 -12.16 3.37
C GLU A 70 -3.06 -13.47 2.75
N ASP A 71 -1.81 -13.53 2.33
CA ASP A 71 -1.22 -14.64 1.59
C ASP A 71 0.32 -14.66 1.72
N TRP A 72 0.97 -15.59 1.03
CA TRP A 72 2.42 -15.74 0.99
C TRP A 72 3.15 -14.48 0.51
N HIS A 73 2.56 -13.74 -0.44
CA HIS A 73 3.15 -12.50 -0.97
C HIS A 73 3.22 -11.43 0.12
N SER A 74 2.11 -11.22 0.81
CA SER A 74 2.07 -10.27 1.94
C SER A 74 3.01 -10.69 3.10
N VAL A 75 3.20 -11.99 3.35
CA VAL A 75 4.21 -12.46 4.31
C VAL A 75 5.60 -11.98 3.92
N ILE A 76 5.98 -12.13 2.64
CA ILE A 76 7.29 -11.68 2.13
C ILE A 76 7.42 -10.16 2.25
N GLU A 77 6.38 -9.39 1.92
CA GLU A 77 6.39 -7.94 2.06
C GLU A 77 6.74 -7.52 3.51
N PHE A 78 6.10 -8.13 4.51
CA PHE A 78 6.38 -7.83 5.91
C PHE A 78 7.80 -8.21 6.35
N LEU A 79 8.30 -9.35 5.92
CA LEU A 79 9.69 -9.76 6.18
C LEU A 79 10.67 -8.75 5.56
N MET A 80 10.45 -8.33 4.31
CA MET A 80 11.28 -7.34 3.64
C MET A 80 11.21 -5.96 4.28
N MET A 81 10.13 -5.63 5.01
CA MET A 81 9.99 -4.42 5.80
C MET A 81 10.53 -4.56 7.24
N GLY A 82 11.18 -5.67 7.56
CA GLY A 82 11.92 -5.84 8.82
C GLY A 82 11.24 -6.69 9.89
N ALA A 83 10.09 -7.30 9.59
CA ALA A 83 9.47 -8.23 10.52
C ALA A 83 10.34 -9.49 10.71
N THR A 84 10.33 -10.02 11.93
CA THR A 84 10.96 -11.30 12.27
C THR A 84 9.94 -12.43 12.17
N ALA A 85 8.69 -12.14 12.52
CA ALA A 85 7.56 -13.06 12.43
C ALA A 85 6.36 -12.31 11.81
N VAL A 86 5.47 -13.07 11.19
CA VAL A 86 4.26 -12.52 10.55
C VAL A 86 3.05 -13.30 11.06
N GLN A 87 2.02 -12.58 11.49
CA GLN A 87 0.80 -13.15 12.04
C GLN A 87 -0.35 -12.97 11.06
N MET A 88 -1.08 -14.03 10.80
CA MET A 88 -2.25 -14.04 9.92
C MET A 88 -3.50 -14.37 10.75
N GLY A 89 -4.52 -13.53 10.67
CA GLY A 89 -5.78 -13.69 11.40
C GLY A 89 -6.98 -13.73 10.47
N SER A 90 -7.48 -12.59 10.02
CA SER A 90 -8.72 -12.48 9.24
C SER A 90 -8.72 -13.30 7.95
N ALA A 91 -7.57 -13.47 7.29
CA ALA A 91 -7.48 -14.31 6.09
C ALA A 91 -7.81 -15.78 6.39
N ILE A 92 -7.36 -16.31 7.55
CA ILE A 92 -7.67 -17.67 7.99
C ILE A 92 -9.16 -17.79 8.34
N MET A 93 -9.72 -16.79 9.01
CA MET A 93 -11.15 -16.78 9.36
C MET A 93 -12.03 -16.80 8.10
N LEU A 94 -11.63 -16.11 7.05
CA LEU A 94 -12.40 -16.00 5.80
C LEU A 94 -12.19 -17.18 4.85
N ARG A 95 -10.99 -17.79 4.84
CA ARG A 95 -10.59 -18.82 3.85
C ARG A 95 -10.41 -20.21 4.45
N GLY A 96 -10.47 -20.34 5.79
CA GLY A 96 -10.29 -21.58 6.51
C GLY A 96 -8.82 -21.98 6.73
N TYR A 97 -8.61 -23.00 7.56
CA TYR A 97 -7.27 -23.43 7.97
C TYR A 97 -6.38 -23.95 6.84
N GLY A 98 -6.97 -24.50 5.77
CA GLY A 98 -6.21 -24.95 4.60
C GLY A 98 -5.38 -23.83 3.94
N HIS A 99 -5.81 -22.59 4.14
CA HIS A 99 -5.10 -21.42 3.63
C HIS A 99 -3.69 -21.23 4.24
N ILE A 100 -3.47 -21.73 5.46
CA ILE A 100 -2.14 -21.74 6.10
C ILE A 100 -1.19 -22.62 5.29
N THR A 101 -1.61 -23.87 5.01
CA THR A 101 -0.80 -24.83 4.25
C THR A 101 -0.49 -24.32 2.86
N GLU A 102 -1.49 -23.76 2.17
CA GLU A 102 -1.30 -23.17 0.85
C GLU A 102 -0.30 -21.99 0.89
N THR A 103 -0.42 -21.13 1.88
CA THR A 103 0.47 -19.97 2.05
C THR A 103 1.92 -20.44 2.29
N LEU A 104 2.13 -21.43 3.17
CA LEU A 104 3.45 -21.96 3.46
C LEU A 104 4.08 -22.63 2.25
N GLN A 105 3.32 -23.44 1.50
CA GLN A 105 3.83 -24.09 0.29
C GLN A 105 4.27 -23.07 -0.76
N LYS A 106 3.44 -22.07 -1.05
CA LYS A 106 3.78 -21.03 -2.02
C LYS A 106 4.95 -20.14 -1.57
N LEU A 107 5.08 -19.90 -0.26
CA LEU A 107 6.22 -19.20 0.32
C LEU A 107 7.51 -20.01 0.08
N GLU A 108 7.48 -21.30 0.37
CA GLU A 108 8.62 -22.19 0.17
C GLU A 108 9.03 -22.27 -1.31
N ASP A 109 8.08 -22.47 -2.20
CA ASP A 109 8.31 -22.51 -3.65
C ASP A 109 8.99 -21.22 -4.14
N TRP A 110 8.53 -20.06 -3.64
CA TRP A 110 9.11 -18.76 -4.01
C TRP A 110 10.53 -18.60 -3.45
N LEU A 111 10.77 -19.00 -2.20
CA LEU A 111 12.10 -18.95 -1.58
C LEU A 111 13.10 -19.80 -2.38
N GLN A 112 12.73 -21.02 -2.72
CA GLN A 112 13.55 -21.93 -3.54
C GLN A 112 13.84 -21.33 -4.93
N ALA A 113 12.81 -20.82 -5.61
CA ALA A 113 12.95 -20.20 -6.94
C ALA A 113 13.87 -18.97 -6.93
N LYS A 114 13.96 -18.26 -5.79
CA LYS A 114 14.83 -17.10 -5.60
C LYS A 114 16.19 -17.42 -4.97
N GLY A 115 16.44 -18.68 -4.61
CA GLY A 115 17.70 -19.13 -4.02
C GLY A 115 17.89 -18.72 -2.56
N TYR A 116 16.81 -18.44 -1.83
CA TYR A 116 16.87 -18.19 -0.39
C TYR A 116 16.93 -19.52 0.37
N THR A 117 17.87 -19.64 1.30
CA THR A 117 18.03 -20.80 2.19
C THR A 117 17.30 -20.61 3.53
N ASP A 118 16.98 -19.36 3.86
CA ASP A 118 16.31 -18.99 5.09
C ASP A 118 15.55 -17.65 4.94
N LEU A 119 14.76 -17.29 5.95
CA LEU A 119 14.02 -16.05 5.99
C LEU A 119 14.86 -14.85 6.44
N ALA A 120 16.00 -15.08 7.10
CA ALA A 120 16.85 -14.01 7.62
C ALA A 120 17.40 -13.13 6.48
N GLY A 121 17.69 -13.73 5.33
CA GLY A 121 18.11 -13.03 4.13
C GLY A 121 17.07 -12.09 3.51
N LEU A 122 15.81 -12.15 3.95
CA LEU A 122 14.73 -11.26 3.52
C LEU A 122 14.54 -10.07 4.45
N ARG A 123 14.89 -10.23 5.73
CA ARG A 123 14.57 -9.27 6.78
C ARG A 123 15.14 -7.89 6.47
N GLY A 124 14.24 -6.92 6.30
CA GLY A 124 14.62 -5.52 6.06
C GLY A 124 15.19 -5.23 4.67
N LYS A 125 15.18 -6.20 3.74
CA LYS A 125 15.84 -6.06 2.43
C LYS A 125 15.29 -4.92 1.59
N ALA A 126 14.01 -4.56 1.74
CA ALA A 126 13.39 -3.48 0.99
C ALA A 126 13.58 -2.10 1.64
N LEU A 127 14.07 -2.03 2.89
CA LEU A 127 14.19 -0.76 3.62
C LEU A 127 15.17 0.22 2.97
N SER A 128 16.21 -0.27 2.31
CA SER A 128 17.16 0.59 1.60
C SER A 128 16.54 1.34 0.40
N SER A 129 15.35 0.95 -0.04
CA SER A 129 14.61 1.64 -1.09
C SER A 129 13.68 2.74 -0.56
N LEU A 130 13.56 2.88 0.76
CA LEU A 130 12.81 3.95 1.40
C LEU A 130 13.73 5.14 1.67
N SER A 131 13.27 6.31 1.28
CA SER A 131 13.90 7.59 1.61
C SER A 131 12.95 8.41 2.50
N ALA A 132 13.49 9.34 3.27
CA ALA A 132 12.68 10.35 3.91
C ALA A 132 11.96 11.19 2.85
N PHE A 133 10.77 11.68 3.16
CA PHE A 133 9.99 12.46 2.19
C PHE A 133 10.75 13.71 1.71
N GLU A 134 11.51 14.33 2.62
CA GLU A 134 12.32 15.50 2.37
C GLU A 134 13.54 15.23 1.46
N GLU A 135 13.97 13.97 1.37
CA GLU A 135 15.08 13.53 0.54
C GLU A 135 14.64 13.12 -0.88
N LEU A 136 13.33 13.03 -1.11
CA LEU A 136 12.84 12.67 -2.42
C LEU A 136 13.15 13.80 -3.42
N PRO A 137 13.73 13.48 -4.58
CA PRO A 137 13.96 14.50 -5.61
C PRO A 137 12.62 15.08 -6.05
N GLU A 138 12.56 16.38 -6.23
CA GLU A 138 11.39 17.06 -6.75
C GLU A 138 10.95 16.42 -8.08
N ARG A 139 9.65 16.17 -8.21
CA ARG A 139 9.03 15.68 -9.44
C ARG A 139 9.61 14.36 -9.97
N LEU A 140 9.69 13.34 -9.09
CA LEU A 140 10.12 11.99 -9.46
C LEU A 140 9.39 11.40 -10.66
N LEU A 141 8.07 11.59 -10.70
CA LEU A 141 7.21 11.04 -11.75
C LEU A 141 6.41 12.16 -12.41
N ARG A 142 6.21 12.05 -13.71
CA ARG A 142 5.32 12.94 -14.48
C ARG A 142 4.30 12.13 -15.25
N ALA A 143 3.13 12.72 -15.43
CA ALA A 143 2.12 12.11 -16.28
C ALA A 143 2.59 12.12 -17.73
N LYS A 144 2.46 10.99 -18.40
CA LYS A 144 2.69 10.86 -19.86
C LYS A 144 1.49 10.21 -20.51
N MET A 145 1.15 10.65 -21.69
CA MET A 145 0.17 9.98 -22.53
C MET A 145 0.74 8.64 -23.04
N THR A 146 -0.04 7.60 -22.98
CA THR A 146 0.27 6.27 -23.54
C THR A 146 -0.19 6.12 -24.98
N ALA A 147 -1.22 6.89 -25.33
CA ALA A 147 -1.77 6.95 -26.67
C ALA A 147 -2.43 8.32 -26.90
N PRO A 148 -2.57 8.78 -28.17
CA PRO A 148 -3.28 10.01 -28.48
C PRO A 148 -4.74 9.95 -28.00
N CYS A 149 -5.25 11.07 -27.52
CA CYS A 149 -6.65 11.17 -27.08
C CYS A 149 -7.61 11.32 -28.27
N ALA A 150 -7.13 11.72 -29.43
CA ALA A 150 -7.95 11.93 -30.62
C ALA A 150 -8.71 10.65 -31.01
N GLY A 151 -10.04 10.73 -31.09
CA GLY A 151 -10.91 9.60 -31.41
C GLY A 151 -11.09 8.55 -30.33
N THR A 152 -10.39 8.68 -29.19
CA THR A 152 -10.45 7.70 -28.08
C THR A 152 -11.25 8.23 -26.88
N CYS A 153 -11.16 9.53 -26.60
CA CYS A 153 -11.97 10.17 -25.59
C CYS A 153 -13.39 10.44 -26.08
N PRO A 154 -14.41 10.29 -25.24
CA PRO A 154 -15.75 10.78 -25.56
C PRO A 154 -15.72 12.26 -25.93
N ASP A 155 -16.56 12.65 -26.90
CA ASP A 155 -16.67 14.05 -27.33
C ASP A 155 -16.90 14.98 -26.14
N GLY A 156 -16.10 16.04 -26.05
CA GLY A 156 -16.18 17.03 -24.99
C GLY A 156 -15.61 16.59 -23.63
N CYS A 157 -14.97 15.41 -23.51
CA CYS A 157 -14.36 14.99 -22.25
C CYS A 157 -13.18 15.88 -21.86
N THR A 158 -13.28 16.58 -20.73
CA THR A 158 -12.24 17.45 -20.17
C THR A 158 -11.81 17.05 -18.76
N ARG A 159 -12.12 15.83 -18.31
CA ARG A 159 -11.88 15.39 -16.93
C ARG A 159 -10.43 15.55 -16.47
N CYS A 160 -9.47 15.17 -17.30
CA CYS A 160 -8.05 15.29 -16.97
C CYS A 160 -7.57 16.75 -16.96
N VAL A 161 -8.13 17.59 -17.81
CA VAL A 161 -7.83 19.05 -17.84
C VAL A 161 -8.38 19.72 -16.58
N GLY A 162 -9.67 19.53 -16.31
CA GLY A 162 -10.32 20.15 -15.13
C GLY A 162 -9.82 19.63 -13.79
N ALA A 163 -9.15 18.46 -13.76
CA ALA A 163 -8.55 17.92 -12.56
C ALA A 163 -7.12 18.42 -12.28
N CYS A 164 -6.49 19.04 -13.26
CA CYS A 164 -5.11 19.48 -13.11
C CYS A 164 -5.04 20.82 -12.38
N LEU A 165 -4.66 20.79 -11.10
CA LEU A 165 -4.50 22.01 -10.28
C LEU A 165 -3.31 22.88 -10.67
N TYR A 166 -2.47 22.41 -11.59
CA TYR A 166 -1.23 23.06 -12.01
C TYR A 166 -1.27 23.47 -13.49
N ASP A 167 -2.44 23.38 -14.12
CA ASP A 167 -2.65 23.68 -15.55
C ASP A 167 -1.67 22.93 -16.49
N ALA A 168 -1.11 21.83 -16.00
CA ALA A 168 -0.15 21.03 -16.76
C ALA A 168 -0.81 20.16 -17.84
N VAL A 169 -2.13 20.02 -17.83
CA VAL A 169 -2.88 19.24 -18.83
C VAL A 169 -3.78 20.18 -19.58
N SER A 170 -3.60 20.26 -20.88
CA SER A 170 -4.40 21.10 -21.77
C SER A 170 -5.04 20.29 -22.89
N ARG A 171 -6.05 20.84 -23.52
CA ARG A 171 -6.71 20.29 -24.72
C ARG A 171 -6.71 21.32 -25.85
N ASP A 172 -6.29 20.89 -27.00
CA ASP A 172 -6.34 21.65 -28.26
C ASP A 172 -7.06 20.87 -29.35
N ALA A 173 -6.96 21.33 -30.59
CA ALA A 173 -7.56 20.66 -31.73
C ALA A 173 -6.93 19.29 -32.06
N GLU A 174 -5.71 19.07 -31.65
CA GLU A 174 -4.95 17.84 -31.87
C GLU A 174 -5.15 16.81 -30.74
N GLY A 175 -5.70 17.23 -29.58
CA GLY A 175 -6.01 16.33 -28.47
C GLY A 175 -5.62 16.87 -27.10
N ILE A 176 -5.17 15.97 -26.24
CA ILE A 176 -4.68 16.29 -24.89
C ILE A 176 -3.15 16.31 -24.89
N THR A 177 -2.59 17.34 -24.29
CA THR A 177 -1.15 17.50 -24.09
C THR A 177 -0.82 17.64 -22.61
N VAL A 178 0.41 17.27 -22.22
CA VAL A 178 0.92 17.39 -20.85
C VAL A 178 2.19 18.21 -20.87
N ASP A 179 2.16 19.36 -20.20
CA ASP A 179 3.37 20.12 -19.92
C ASP A 179 4.15 19.47 -18.78
N ALA A 180 5.29 18.86 -19.15
CA ALA A 180 6.15 18.19 -18.17
C ALA A 180 6.80 19.18 -17.19
N ALA A 181 6.94 20.46 -17.54
CA ALA A 181 7.51 21.46 -16.65
C ALA A 181 6.54 21.88 -15.54
N ALA A 182 5.25 21.99 -15.87
CA ALA A 182 4.20 22.32 -14.91
C ALA A 182 3.71 21.11 -14.12
N CYS A 183 3.86 19.89 -14.64
CA CYS A 183 3.36 18.67 -14.00
C CYS A 183 4.09 18.39 -12.68
N THR A 184 3.35 18.26 -11.58
CA THR A 184 3.89 17.93 -10.24
C THR A 184 3.85 16.43 -9.90
N GLY A 185 3.33 15.59 -10.80
CA GLY A 185 3.30 14.14 -10.57
C GLY A 185 2.19 13.65 -9.63
N CYS A 186 1.13 14.43 -9.41
CA CYS A 186 0.05 14.08 -8.47
C CYS A 186 -0.81 12.87 -8.89
N GLY A 187 -0.78 12.46 -10.17
CA GLY A 187 -1.49 11.27 -10.66
C GLY A 187 -3.00 11.44 -10.88
N LEU A 188 -3.60 12.60 -10.63
CA LEU A 188 -5.05 12.80 -10.78
C LEU A 188 -5.54 12.51 -12.20
N CYS A 189 -4.83 12.96 -13.23
CA CYS A 189 -5.17 12.68 -14.61
C CYS A 189 -5.14 11.18 -14.95
N VAL A 190 -4.24 10.41 -14.33
CA VAL A 190 -4.17 8.94 -14.48
C VAL A 190 -5.42 8.29 -13.88
N SER A 191 -5.76 8.70 -12.64
CA SER A 191 -6.89 8.12 -11.90
C SER A 191 -8.25 8.45 -12.52
N LEU A 192 -8.40 9.65 -13.08
CA LEU A 192 -9.67 10.14 -13.61
C LEU A 192 -9.91 9.82 -15.08
N CYS A 193 -8.88 9.39 -15.82
CA CYS A 193 -9.04 9.06 -17.22
C CYS A 193 -9.81 7.74 -17.42
N PRO A 194 -11.05 7.75 -17.95
CA PRO A 194 -11.82 6.54 -18.13
C PRO A 194 -11.20 5.60 -19.17
N GLN A 195 -10.42 6.14 -20.09
CA GLN A 195 -9.72 5.39 -21.15
C GLN A 195 -8.30 4.96 -20.74
N LYS A 196 -7.85 5.28 -19.52
CA LYS A 196 -6.50 4.93 -19.00
C LYS A 196 -5.35 5.35 -19.93
N LEU A 197 -5.49 6.52 -20.58
CA LEU A 197 -4.52 7.04 -21.55
C LEU A 197 -3.27 7.66 -20.90
N PHE A 198 -3.17 7.69 -19.59
CA PHE A 198 -2.03 8.25 -18.89
C PHE A 198 -1.28 7.19 -18.10
N THR A 199 0.01 7.38 -17.97
CA THR A 199 0.88 6.65 -17.03
C THR A 199 1.78 7.63 -16.30
N MET A 200 2.31 7.21 -15.15
CA MET A 200 3.34 7.97 -14.42
C MET A 200 4.72 7.41 -14.82
N LYS A 201 5.60 8.28 -15.29
CA LYS A 201 6.99 7.94 -15.66
C LYS A 201 7.95 9.06 -15.27
#